data_18101c55dd6b71a390369011bc69290e
#
_entry.id   18101c55dd6b71a390369011bc69290e
#
_cell.length_a   1.000
_cell.length_b   1.000
_cell.length_c   1.000
_cell.angle_alpha   90.00
_cell.angle_beta   90.00
_cell.angle_gamma   90.00
#
_symmetry.space_group_name_H-M   'P 1'
#
loop_
_entity.id
_entity.type
_entity.pdbx_description
1 polymer ?
#
loop_
_entity_poly.entity_id
_entity_poly.type
_entity_poly.pdbx_seq_one_letter_code
_entity_poly.pdbx_strand_id
1 'polypeptide(L)'
;MTASSQSGSGAPRAKGLLGAVSGVAGFTLVSRVLGFGRWIVQATTVGAGTVAGAYATANQVPNVLYEVVVGGALAATVVPLLAAVAVPSRSRDASRIASGLLGVVLAVLTPLALLLAVLADPIAGLLPSSAGADPGLQADLVADFLRMFAAQVPLYGIGVVLTGVLQACGRFTWPALTPILSSLIVMATYAVFGAMTSDSPGQAGSTALSVLGWGTTAGVAALSLPLLYPVMRLGIRLRPTLHVDRAIAWRALRLGSAGVWTLVAQQASVLAVLALARSGGRTGTVAVYQYTQAVYMLPYAVMAVPVATVVYPRLAAAFDAGGGRPAGQRAHRYPPRAVELAAASTALVTAVALAGSGMLMAASAGAERFFALLTDVDGMGESLAVLAPALVGCSLIYQVTRILFAAGRARPAAQATALGWATVAGASAVAVRLMAPGGGDGRATLVALAIGLTIGMSVAGAGMLLALALTVGTQVLGPTLRALAVGAPVALLVGLCARILSARIEAVPASIAVAVVSALAAACLVMGACAGADRRLLNVLRSGTASTDSIESLST
;
A
#
# COMPACT_ATOMS: atom_id res chain seq x y z
N MET A 1 28.45 12.15 -56.97
CA MET A 1 29.34 11.13 -56.38
C MET A 1 29.69 11.61 -54.99
N THR A 2 29.33 11.07 -53.88
CA THR A 2 28.73 9.82 -53.44
C THR A 2 27.97 10.10 -52.14
N ALA A 3 26.72 9.70 -52.10
CA ALA A 3 25.93 9.70 -50.85
C ALA A 3 26.38 8.50 -50.02
N SER A 4 26.74 8.70 -48.75
CA SER A 4 26.89 7.63 -47.78
C SER A 4 25.73 7.65 -46.79
N SER A 5 24.85 6.68 -46.97
CA SER A 5 23.79 6.26 -46.07
C SER A 5 24.31 5.87 -44.68
N GLN A 6 23.82 6.50 -43.63
CA GLN A 6 23.90 5.95 -42.29
C GLN A 6 22.52 5.46 -41.87
N SER A 7 22.25 4.21 -42.21
CA SER A 7 21.15 3.44 -41.64
C SER A 7 21.69 2.58 -40.50
N GLY A 8 21.00 2.57 -39.37
CA GLY A 8 21.05 1.47 -38.42
C GLY A 8 21.66 1.73 -37.04
N SER A 9 20.87 2.22 -36.07
CA SER A 9 21.14 1.94 -34.65
C SER A 9 19.92 2.10 -33.71
N GLY A 10 18.69 1.85 -34.18
CA GLY A 10 17.46 1.98 -33.36
C GLY A 10 17.00 0.71 -32.63
N ALA A 11 17.39 -0.48 -33.06
CA ALA A 11 16.80 -1.73 -32.57
C ALA A 11 17.34 -2.32 -31.22
N PRO A 12 18.59 -2.11 -30.80
CA PRO A 12 19.09 -2.75 -29.56
C PRO A 12 18.58 -2.12 -28.28
N ARG A 13 18.19 -0.85 -28.28
CA ARG A 13 17.72 -0.15 -27.06
C ARG A 13 16.31 -0.55 -26.63
N ALA A 14 15.40 -0.84 -27.54
CA ALA A 14 14.01 -1.22 -27.24
C ALA A 14 13.91 -2.61 -26.59
N LYS A 15 14.68 -3.59 -27.06
CA LYS A 15 14.73 -4.94 -26.48
C LYS A 15 15.32 -4.96 -25.05
N GLY A 16 16.30 -4.12 -24.77
CA GLY A 16 16.86 -3.95 -23.43
C GLY A 16 15.89 -3.31 -22.43
N LEU A 17 15.07 -2.36 -22.88
CA LEU A 17 14.07 -1.70 -22.03
C LEU A 17 12.91 -2.63 -21.67
N LEU A 18 12.39 -3.40 -22.64
CA LEU A 18 11.34 -4.40 -22.41
C LEU A 18 11.81 -5.51 -21.46
N GLY A 19 13.04 -6.00 -21.60
CA GLY A 19 13.63 -6.98 -20.70
C GLY A 19 13.81 -6.44 -19.27
N ALA A 20 14.19 -5.17 -19.11
CA ALA A 20 14.30 -4.53 -17.80
C ALA A 20 12.93 -4.32 -17.14
N VAL A 21 11.92 -3.92 -17.90
CA VAL A 21 10.54 -3.70 -17.40
C VAL A 21 9.90 -5.03 -16.98
N SER A 22 10.05 -6.09 -17.79
CA SER A 22 9.53 -7.43 -17.44
C SER A 22 10.24 -8.02 -16.21
N GLY A 23 11.55 -7.80 -16.06
CA GLY A 23 12.30 -8.21 -14.88
C GLY A 23 11.84 -7.52 -13.61
N VAL A 24 11.65 -6.20 -13.63
CA VAL A 24 11.13 -5.43 -12.49
C VAL A 24 9.70 -5.86 -12.13
N ALA A 25 8.84 -6.11 -13.12
CA ALA A 25 7.48 -6.62 -12.88
C ALA A 25 7.50 -8.01 -12.23
N GLY A 26 8.39 -8.90 -12.68
CA GLY A 26 8.59 -10.22 -12.07
C GLY A 26 9.05 -10.12 -10.61
N PHE A 27 10.06 -9.31 -10.31
CA PHE A 27 10.51 -9.09 -8.93
C PHE A 27 9.41 -8.48 -8.04
N THR A 28 8.61 -7.58 -8.58
CA THR A 28 7.48 -7.00 -7.84
C THR A 28 6.43 -8.05 -7.49
N LEU A 29 6.10 -8.94 -8.42
CA LEU A 29 5.16 -10.04 -8.16
C LEU A 29 5.71 -11.01 -7.10
N VAL A 30 6.96 -11.44 -7.25
CA VAL A 30 7.63 -12.32 -6.26
C VAL A 30 7.66 -11.65 -4.88
N SER A 31 7.99 -10.36 -4.82
CA SER A 31 7.99 -9.60 -3.57
C SER A 31 6.61 -9.58 -2.89
N ARG A 32 5.52 -9.47 -3.66
CA ARG A 32 4.15 -9.50 -3.11
C ARG A 32 3.77 -10.86 -2.58
N VAL A 33 4.11 -11.94 -3.31
CA VAL A 33 3.88 -13.32 -2.87
C VAL A 33 4.67 -13.62 -1.60
N LEU A 34 5.94 -13.27 -1.54
CA LEU A 34 6.77 -13.44 -0.34
C LEU A 34 6.29 -12.55 0.81
N GLY A 35 5.84 -11.33 0.51
CA GLY A 35 5.25 -10.44 1.51
C GLY A 35 3.99 -11.04 2.15
N PHE A 36 3.15 -11.72 1.37
CA PHE A 36 2.01 -12.47 1.90
C PHE A 36 2.45 -13.73 2.65
N GLY A 37 3.41 -14.50 2.11
CA GLY A 37 4.00 -15.65 2.78
C GLY A 37 4.56 -15.32 4.17
N ARG A 38 5.12 -14.11 4.35
CA ARG A 38 5.58 -13.62 5.65
C ARG A 38 4.43 -13.57 6.69
N TRP A 39 3.22 -13.19 6.30
CA TRP A 39 2.07 -13.19 7.20
C TRP A 39 1.65 -14.62 7.61
N ILE A 40 1.76 -15.58 6.69
CA ILE A 40 1.52 -17.00 6.99
C ILE A 40 2.56 -17.49 8.01
N VAL A 41 3.86 -17.24 7.78
CA VAL A 41 4.92 -17.63 8.72
C VAL A 41 4.73 -16.93 10.07
N GLN A 42 4.36 -15.66 10.11
CA GLN A 42 4.07 -14.96 11.36
C GLN A 42 2.89 -15.60 12.10
N ALA A 43 1.81 -15.93 11.41
CA ALA A 43 0.65 -16.56 12.01
C ALA A 43 0.97 -17.95 12.61
N THR A 44 1.83 -18.74 11.94
CA THR A 44 2.24 -20.07 12.43
C THR A 44 3.21 -20.03 13.58
N THR A 45 4.10 -19.03 13.67
CA THR A 45 5.22 -19.03 14.62
C THR A 45 5.05 -18.05 15.76
N VAL A 46 4.57 -16.83 15.48
CA VAL A 46 4.31 -15.79 16.49
C VAL A 46 2.88 -15.88 17.00
N GLY A 47 1.95 -16.32 16.12
CA GLY A 47 0.55 -16.56 16.47
C GLY A 47 -0.28 -15.29 16.64
N ALA A 48 -1.32 -15.37 17.50
CA ALA A 48 -2.25 -14.29 17.82
C ALA A 48 -2.42 -14.10 19.35
N GLY A 49 -1.38 -14.33 20.12
CA GLY A 49 -1.36 -14.16 21.58
C GLY A 49 -0.90 -12.78 22.03
N THR A 50 -0.56 -12.66 23.33
CA THR A 50 -0.09 -11.41 23.95
C THR A 50 1.16 -10.86 23.29
N VAL A 51 2.17 -11.72 23.03
CA VAL A 51 3.41 -11.33 22.35
C VAL A 51 3.13 -10.83 20.95
N ALA A 52 2.28 -11.52 20.17
CA ALA A 52 1.91 -11.12 18.82
C ALA A 52 1.20 -9.76 18.82
N GLY A 53 0.29 -9.53 19.78
CA GLY A 53 -0.42 -8.27 19.94
C GLY A 53 0.51 -7.10 20.30
N ALA A 54 1.46 -7.33 21.24
CA ALA A 54 2.46 -6.33 21.62
C ALA A 54 3.42 -6.02 20.45
N TYR A 55 3.92 -7.06 19.79
CA TYR A 55 4.77 -6.94 18.61
C TYR A 55 4.08 -6.16 17.49
N ALA A 56 2.84 -6.52 17.14
CA ALA A 56 2.06 -5.85 16.10
C ALA A 56 1.82 -4.37 16.44
N THR A 57 1.50 -4.08 17.70
CA THR A 57 1.31 -2.73 18.22
C THR A 57 2.58 -1.89 18.12
N ALA A 58 3.69 -2.40 18.64
CA ALA A 58 4.97 -1.70 18.65
C ALA A 58 5.51 -1.46 17.22
N ASN A 59 5.34 -2.43 16.32
CA ASN A 59 5.81 -2.31 14.93
C ASN A 59 5.02 -1.27 14.13
N GLN A 60 3.79 -0.95 14.53
CA GLN A 60 2.99 0.07 13.85
C GLN A 60 3.55 1.49 14.06
N VAL A 61 4.15 1.78 15.20
CA VAL A 61 4.63 3.14 15.53
C VAL A 61 5.77 3.62 14.60
N PRO A 62 6.87 2.88 14.39
CA PRO A 62 7.90 3.26 13.42
C PRO A 62 7.36 3.36 11.99
N ASN A 63 6.41 2.50 11.61
CA ASN A 63 5.77 2.56 10.29
C ASN A 63 4.96 3.85 10.10
N VAL A 64 4.23 4.30 11.12
CA VAL A 64 3.51 5.58 11.12
C VAL A 64 4.50 6.75 10.95
N LEU A 65 5.59 6.76 11.70
CA LEU A 65 6.62 7.78 11.58
C LEU A 65 7.27 7.78 10.18
N TYR A 66 7.55 6.60 9.65
CA TYR A 66 8.06 6.44 8.29
C TYR A 66 7.11 7.04 7.25
N GLU A 67 5.84 6.68 7.27
CA GLU A 67 4.84 7.16 6.31
C GLU A 67 4.68 8.69 6.36
N VAL A 68 4.67 9.29 7.55
CA VAL A 68 4.54 10.75 7.70
C VAL A 68 5.76 11.49 7.17
N VAL A 69 6.96 11.06 7.60
CA VAL A 69 8.20 11.78 7.30
C VAL A 69 8.71 11.46 5.89
N VAL A 70 8.65 10.21 5.51
CA VAL A 70 9.25 9.68 4.29
C VAL A 70 8.26 9.63 3.14
N GLY A 71 7.04 9.12 3.37
CA GLY A 71 5.99 9.04 2.34
C GLY A 71 5.52 10.41 1.88
N GLY A 72 5.48 11.41 2.79
CA GLY A 72 5.01 12.75 2.47
C GLY A 72 6.06 13.67 1.86
N ALA A 73 7.10 13.97 2.62
CA ALA A 73 8.03 15.03 2.25
C ALA A 73 9.16 14.56 1.34
N LEU A 74 9.73 13.39 1.60
CA LEU A 74 10.94 12.91 0.93
C LEU A 74 10.66 12.23 -0.41
N ALA A 75 9.68 11.34 -0.49
CA ALA A 75 9.38 10.62 -1.73
C ALA A 75 8.99 11.56 -2.89
N ALA A 76 8.22 12.62 -2.58
CA ALA A 76 7.81 13.62 -3.58
C ALA A 76 8.96 14.53 -4.04
N THR A 77 10.07 14.59 -3.31
CA THR A 77 11.15 15.56 -3.54
C THR A 77 12.45 14.94 -3.99
N VAL A 78 12.80 13.75 -3.49
CA VAL A 78 14.10 13.11 -3.76
C VAL A 78 14.27 12.82 -5.26
N VAL A 79 13.27 12.19 -5.89
CA VAL A 79 13.35 11.82 -7.31
C VAL A 79 13.42 13.02 -8.24
N PRO A 80 12.56 14.06 -8.14
CA PRO A 80 12.65 15.24 -9.00
C PRO A 80 13.94 16.06 -8.82
N LEU A 81 14.45 16.15 -7.59
CA LEU A 81 15.68 16.87 -7.32
C LEU A 81 16.91 16.17 -7.89
N LEU A 82 16.94 14.86 -7.80
CA LEU A 82 18.05 14.04 -8.31
C LEU A 82 17.97 13.81 -9.83
N ALA A 83 16.76 13.72 -10.39
CA ALA A 83 16.57 13.53 -11.84
C ALA A 83 17.21 14.66 -12.66
N ALA A 84 17.22 15.90 -12.13
CA ALA A 84 17.85 17.05 -12.78
C ALA A 84 19.38 16.95 -12.89
N VAL A 85 20.03 16.11 -12.07
CA VAL A 85 21.49 15.97 -11.97
C VAL A 85 21.98 14.52 -12.18
N ALA A 86 21.06 13.59 -12.45
CA ALA A 86 21.34 12.16 -12.65
C ALA A 86 21.98 11.84 -14.02
N VAL A 87 22.86 12.72 -14.50
CA VAL A 87 23.64 12.52 -15.74
C VAL A 87 25.06 12.12 -15.33
N PRO A 88 25.70 11.14 -16.00
CA PRO A 88 27.06 10.68 -15.65
C PRO A 88 28.10 11.79 -15.52
N SER A 89 27.96 12.87 -16.32
CA SER A 89 28.84 14.05 -16.27
C SER A 89 28.68 14.92 -15.01
N ARG A 90 27.63 14.71 -14.19
CA ARG A 90 27.32 15.50 -12.98
C ARG A 90 27.30 14.66 -11.69
N SER A 91 28.06 13.58 -11.62
CA SER A 91 28.13 12.70 -10.46
C SER A 91 28.52 13.42 -9.16
N ARG A 92 29.28 14.50 -9.23
CA ARG A 92 29.63 15.34 -8.05
C ARG A 92 28.42 16.10 -7.49
N ASP A 93 27.58 16.66 -8.37
CA ASP A 93 26.36 17.35 -7.96
C ASP A 93 25.33 16.38 -7.39
N ALA A 94 25.16 15.21 -8.01
CA ALA A 94 24.35 14.13 -7.50
C ALA A 94 24.83 13.65 -6.12
N SER A 95 26.15 13.50 -5.94
CA SER A 95 26.76 13.15 -4.64
C SER A 95 26.48 14.20 -3.57
N ARG A 96 26.57 15.50 -3.91
CA ARG A 96 26.32 16.60 -2.98
C ARG A 96 24.86 16.66 -2.55
N ILE A 97 23.92 16.53 -3.50
CA ILE A 97 22.48 16.56 -3.21
C ILE A 97 22.08 15.32 -2.39
N ALA A 98 22.51 14.11 -2.81
CA ALA A 98 22.23 12.89 -2.08
C ALA A 98 22.80 12.90 -0.66
N SER A 99 24.04 13.42 -0.48
CA SER A 99 24.68 13.56 0.83
C SER A 99 23.94 14.56 1.72
N GLY A 100 23.49 15.68 1.16
CA GLY A 100 22.69 16.67 1.89
C GLY A 100 21.33 16.11 2.32
N LEU A 101 20.63 15.45 1.41
CA LEU A 101 19.35 14.79 1.75
C LEU A 101 19.54 13.73 2.82
N LEU A 102 20.55 12.87 2.69
CA LEU A 102 20.87 11.86 3.69
C LEU A 102 21.23 12.47 5.05
N GLY A 103 22.02 13.56 5.06
CA GLY A 103 22.37 14.29 6.27
C GLY A 103 21.14 14.85 6.99
N VAL A 104 20.24 15.52 6.27
CA VAL A 104 18.98 16.06 6.83
C VAL A 104 18.10 14.94 7.36
N VAL A 105 17.94 13.87 6.60
CA VAL A 105 17.13 12.72 6.99
C VAL A 105 17.66 12.09 8.28
N LEU A 106 18.96 11.84 8.38
CA LEU A 106 19.57 11.31 9.59
C LEU A 106 19.49 12.27 10.77
N ALA A 107 19.69 13.58 10.53
CA ALA A 107 19.60 14.58 11.59
C ALA A 107 18.18 14.73 12.17
N VAL A 108 17.14 14.40 11.41
CA VAL A 108 15.74 14.42 11.88
C VAL A 108 15.34 13.06 12.46
N LEU A 109 15.61 11.97 11.74
CA LEU A 109 15.10 10.66 12.12
C LEU A 109 15.90 9.99 13.24
N THR A 110 17.20 10.30 13.40
CA THR A 110 17.98 9.70 14.50
C THR A 110 17.56 10.26 15.86
N PRO A 111 17.41 11.58 16.08
CA PRO A 111 16.84 12.10 17.32
C PRO A 111 15.42 11.61 17.57
N LEU A 112 14.60 11.50 16.53
CA LEU A 112 13.24 10.97 16.65
C LEU A 112 13.24 9.50 17.09
N ALA A 113 14.16 8.68 16.56
CA ALA A 113 14.35 7.31 16.99
C ALA A 113 14.82 7.20 18.45
N LEU A 114 15.79 8.06 18.85
CA LEU A 114 16.24 8.13 20.24
C LEU A 114 15.10 8.56 21.18
N LEU A 115 14.33 9.55 20.77
CA LEU A 115 13.16 10.01 21.53
C LEU A 115 12.11 8.87 21.66
N LEU A 116 11.87 8.12 20.59
CA LEU A 116 10.97 6.96 20.61
C LEU A 116 11.49 5.88 21.57
N ALA A 117 12.77 5.60 21.58
CA ALA A 117 13.38 4.61 22.49
C ALA A 117 13.32 5.06 23.96
N VAL A 118 13.58 6.34 24.23
CA VAL A 118 13.53 6.91 25.59
C VAL A 118 12.09 7.01 26.10
N LEU A 119 11.15 7.37 25.23
CA LEU A 119 9.73 7.50 25.57
C LEU A 119 8.95 6.19 25.38
N ALA A 120 9.61 5.03 25.23
CA ALA A 120 8.94 3.76 24.97
C ALA A 120 7.96 3.39 26.09
N ASP A 121 8.34 3.54 27.37
CA ASP A 121 7.45 3.25 28.49
C ASP A 121 6.23 4.18 28.56
N PRO A 122 6.38 5.51 28.53
CA PRO A 122 5.19 6.38 28.51
C PRO A 122 4.32 6.19 27.27
N ILE A 123 4.89 5.90 26.09
CA ILE A 123 4.10 5.61 24.89
C ILE A 123 3.32 4.30 25.08
N ALA A 124 3.97 3.25 25.59
CA ALA A 124 3.29 1.98 25.86
C ALA A 124 2.19 2.12 26.92
N GLY A 125 2.41 2.91 27.97
CA GLY A 125 1.44 3.19 29.01
C GLY A 125 0.24 4.06 28.57
N LEU A 126 0.39 4.85 27.51
CA LEU A 126 -0.72 5.63 26.92
C LEU A 126 -1.64 4.76 26.03
N LEU A 127 -1.17 3.61 25.59
CA LEU A 127 -1.96 2.72 24.75
C LEU A 127 -2.95 1.93 25.62
N PRO A 128 -4.22 1.79 25.21
CA PRO A 128 -5.17 0.95 25.92
C PRO A 128 -4.65 -0.48 26.05
N SER A 129 -4.88 -1.12 27.19
CA SER A 129 -4.63 -2.56 27.35
C SER A 129 -5.75 -3.37 26.70
N SER A 130 -5.40 -4.56 26.19
CA SER A 130 -6.36 -5.54 25.70
C SER A 130 -6.77 -6.48 26.82
N ALA A 131 -8.01 -6.96 26.83
CA ALA A 131 -8.45 -7.98 27.79
C ALA A 131 -7.72 -9.31 27.58
N GLY A 132 -7.57 -10.09 28.63
CA GLY A 132 -7.02 -11.45 28.58
C GLY A 132 -5.54 -11.59 28.95
N ALA A 133 -4.84 -10.51 29.33
CA ALA A 133 -3.52 -10.56 29.95
C ALA A 133 -3.30 -9.33 30.84
N ASP A 134 -2.32 -9.44 31.74
CA ASP A 134 -1.92 -8.35 32.64
C ASP A 134 -1.56 -7.08 31.85
N PRO A 135 -2.14 -5.91 32.19
CA PRO A 135 -1.84 -4.65 31.52
C PRO A 135 -0.38 -4.23 31.63
N GLY A 136 0.28 -4.48 32.75
CA GLY A 136 1.70 -4.19 32.96
C GLY A 136 2.58 -4.99 32.01
N LEU A 137 2.36 -6.31 31.94
CA LEU A 137 3.08 -7.17 31.01
C LEU A 137 2.90 -6.72 29.54
N GLN A 138 1.68 -6.32 29.16
CA GLN A 138 1.43 -5.82 27.80
C GLN A 138 2.21 -4.53 27.52
N ALA A 139 2.25 -3.59 28.48
CA ALA A 139 2.98 -2.33 28.34
C ALA A 139 4.50 -2.60 28.26
N ASP A 140 5.05 -3.45 29.12
CA ASP A 140 6.46 -3.80 29.11
C ASP A 140 6.89 -4.43 27.78
N LEU A 141 6.11 -5.39 27.25
CA LEU A 141 6.39 -6.00 25.96
C LEU A 141 6.34 -4.97 24.81
N VAL A 142 5.36 -4.07 24.82
CA VAL A 142 5.27 -3.01 23.80
C VAL A 142 6.47 -2.06 23.92
N ALA A 143 6.87 -1.66 25.13
CA ALA A 143 8.00 -0.78 25.34
C ALA A 143 9.32 -1.42 24.89
N ASP A 144 9.54 -2.70 25.20
CA ASP A 144 10.74 -3.42 24.77
C ASP A 144 10.83 -3.54 23.24
N PHE A 145 9.72 -3.87 22.57
CA PHE A 145 9.69 -3.89 21.11
C PHE A 145 9.85 -2.47 20.52
N LEU A 146 9.28 -1.43 21.12
CA LEU A 146 9.46 -0.04 20.66
C LEU A 146 10.94 0.37 20.71
N ARG A 147 11.68 0.00 21.77
CA ARG A 147 13.14 0.27 21.87
C ARG A 147 13.90 -0.42 20.75
N MET A 148 13.60 -1.70 20.47
CA MET A 148 14.25 -2.46 19.40
C MET A 148 13.87 -1.91 18.01
N PHE A 149 12.65 -1.48 17.82
CA PHE A 149 12.15 -0.96 16.54
C PHE A 149 12.50 0.51 16.30
N ALA A 150 12.87 1.27 17.32
CA ALA A 150 13.31 2.66 17.16
C ALA A 150 14.45 2.79 16.13
N ALA A 151 15.35 1.82 16.07
CA ALA A 151 16.44 1.79 15.08
C ALA A 151 15.96 1.63 13.62
N GLN A 152 14.72 1.19 13.38
CA GLN A 152 14.14 1.10 12.05
C GLN A 152 13.89 2.48 11.43
N VAL A 153 13.60 3.49 12.24
CA VAL A 153 13.23 4.83 11.78
C VAL A 153 14.33 5.46 10.90
N PRO A 154 15.60 5.58 11.33
CA PRO A 154 16.67 6.08 10.47
C PRO A 154 16.99 5.14 9.30
N LEU A 155 16.85 3.82 9.46
CA LEU A 155 17.06 2.86 8.38
C LEU A 155 16.07 3.05 7.24
N TYR A 156 14.80 3.28 7.53
CA TYR A 156 13.80 3.64 6.52
C TYR A 156 14.17 4.91 5.77
N GLY A 157 14.63 5.94 6.48
CA GLY A 157 15.08 7.18 5.86
C GLY A 157 16.24 6.99 4.90
N ILE A 158 17.25 6.21 5.28
CA ILE A 158 18.36 5.81 4.41
C ILE A 158 17.81 5.11 3.16
N GLY A 159 16.93 4.12 3.33
CA GLY A 159 16.35 3.33 2.24
C GLY A 159 15.65 4.19 1.20
N VAL A 160 14.89 5.20 1.63
CA VAL A 160 14.16 6.10 0.72
C VAL A 160 15.10 7.01 -0.08
N VAL A 161 16.11 7.59 0.56
CA VAL A 161 17.09 8.42 -0.16
C VAL A 161 17.84 7.58 -1.20
N LEU A 162 18.31 6.38 -0.82
CA LEU A 162 19.03 5.49 -1.74
C LEU A 162 18.15 4.99 -2.88
N THR A 163 16.90 4.63 -2.59
CA THR A 163 15.89 4.26 -3.60
C THR A 163 15.66 5.39 -4.58
N GLY A 164 15.49 6.63 -4.10
CA GLY A 164 15.32 7.81 -4.94
C GLY A 164 16.52 8.10 -5.83
N VAL A 165 17.75 7.94 -5.31
CA VAL A 165 18.99 8.05 -6.10
C VAL A 165 19.01 7.02 -7.23
N LEU A 166 18.74 5.76 -6.93
CA LEU A 166 18.76 4.67 -7.92
C LEU A 166 17.67 4.87 -8.98
N GLN A 167 16.46 5.24 -8.59
CA GLN A 167 15.35 5.52 -9.51
C GLN A 167 15.67 6.71 -10.41
N ALA A 168 16.23 7.79 -9.89
CA ALA A 168 16.68 8.94 -10.68
C ALA A 168 17.74 8.56 -11.71
N CYS A 169 18.62 7.58 -11.39
CA CYS A 169 19.62 7.03 -12.28
C CYS A 169 19.10 5.90 -13.20
N GLY A 170 17.79 5.63 -13.22
CA GLY A 170 17.17 4.57 -14.04
C GLY A 170 17.46 3.14 -13.56
N ARG A 171 17.92 2.96 -12.32
CA ARG A 171 18.26 1.66 -11.73
C ARG A 171 17.13 1.16 -10.82
N PHE A 172 16.18 0.44 -11.38
CA PHE A 172 14.98 -0.03 -10.67
C PHE A 172 15.12 -1.44 -10.07
N THR A 173 16.09 -2.24 -10.51
CA THR A 173 16.26 -3.64 -10.11
C THR A 173 16.53 -3.80 -8.61
N TRP A 174 17.46 -3.02 -8.05
CA TRP A 174 17.81 -3.10 -6.64
C TRP A 174 16.66 -2.69 -5.70
N PRO A 175 15.96 -1.56 -5.94
CA PRO A 175 14.76 -1.23 -5.19
C PRO A 175 13.65 -2.29 -5.27
N ALA A 176 13.58 -3.06 -6.35
CA ALA A 176 12.63 -4.16 -6.47
C ALA A 176 13.08 -5.45 -5.75
N LEU A 177 14.39 -5.65 -5.57
CA LEU A 177 14.98 -6.83 -4.93
C LEU A 177 15.00 -6.74 -3.40
N THR A 178 15.28 -5.55 -2.84
CA THR A 178 15.46 -5.40 -1.38
C THR A 178 14.23 -5.77 -0.53
N PRO A 179 12.95 -5.56 -0.97
CA PRO A 179 11.80 -6.06 -0.24
C PRO A 179 11.73 -7.60 -0.15
N ILE A 180 12.26 -8.30 -1.17
CA ILE A 180 12.39 -9.76 -1.17
C ILE A 180 13.36 -10.19 -0.07
N LEU A 181 14.55 -9.59 -0.04
CA LEU A 181 15.57 -9.87 0.95
C LEU A 181 15.08 -9.58 2.37
N SER A 182 14.41 -8.45 2.57
CA SER A 182 13.78 -8.09 3.84
C SER A 182 12.76 -9.14 4.29
N SER A 183 11.87 -9.56 3.39
CA SER A 183 10.85 -10.57 3.70
C SER A 183 11.47 -11.91 4.11
N LEU A 184 12.54 -12.34 3.43
CA LEU A 184 13.25 -13.59 3.76
C LEU A 184 13.90 -13.54 5.15
N ILE A 185 14.54 -12.42 5.50
CA ILE A 185 15.16 -12.24 6.81
C ILE A 185 14.11 -12.23 7.92
N VAL A 186 12.99 -11.51 7.72
CA VAL A 186 11.91 -11.48 8.70
C VAL A 186 11.24 -12.86 8.84
N MET A 187 11.04 -13.60 7.75
CA MET A 187 10.52 -14.97 7.80
C MET A 187 11.47 -15.91 8.55
N ALA A 188 12.79 -15.80 8.32
CA ALA A 188 13.78 -16.55 9.08
C ALA A 188 13.75 -16.20 10.57
N THR A 189 13.59 -14.91 10.90
CA THR A 189 13.43 -14.44 12.29
C THR A 189 12.20 -15.09 12.96
N TYR A 190 11.07 -15.10 12.28
CA TYR A 190 9.85 -15.74 12.78
C TYR A 190 10.03 -17.25 12.98
N ALA A 191 10.69 -17.94 12.04
CA ALA A 191 10.97 -19.36 12.16
C ALA A 191 11.90 -19.67 13.36
N VAL A 192 12.95 -18.86 13.56
CA VAL A 192 13.85 -19.01 14.74
C VAL A 192 13.08 -18.74 16.02
N PHE A 193 12.28 -17.69 16.09
CA PHE A 193 11.42 -17.39 17.24
C PHE A 193 10.48 -18.57 17.55
N GLY A 194 9.78 -19.11 16.54
CA GLY A 194 8.90 -20.27 16.69
C GLY A 194 9.64 -21.50 17.21
N ALA A 195 10.85 -21.77 16.72
CA ALA A 195 11.68 -22.88 17.21
C ALA A 195 12.12 -22.69 18.68
N MET A 196 12.36 -21.43 19.11
CA MET A 196 12.73 -21.12 20.49
C MET A 196 11.55 -21.17 21.48
N THR A 197 10.32 -21.09 20.99
CA THR A 197 9.09 -21.04 21.80
C THR A 197 8.21 -22.27 21.63
N SER A 198 8.65 -23.29 20.87
CA SER A 198 7.88 -24.51 20.59
C SER A 198 7.41 -25.25 21.85
N ASP A 199 8.25 -25.28 22.91
CA ASP A 199 7.97 -26.00 24.14
C ASP A 199 7.13 -25.21 25.15
N SER A 200 6.97 -23.89 24.95
CA SER A 200 6.19 -23.00 25.82
C SER A 200 5.64 -21.79 25.06
N PRO A 201 4.63 -21.97 24.20
CA PRO A 201 4.13 -20.91 23.31
C PRO A 201 3.61 -19.65 24.00
N GLY A 202 3.25 -19.74 25.30
CA GLY A 202 2.76 -18.62 26.11
C GLY A 202 3.83 -17.88 26.92
N GLN A 203 5.07 -18.40 27.00
CA GLN A 203 6.15 -17.86 27.82
C GLN A 203 7.42 -17.67 26.99
N ALA A 204 7.41 -16.70 26.09
CA ALA A 204 8.61 -16.35 25.35
C ALA A 204 9.65 -15.73 26.30
N GLY A 205 10.81 -16.37 26.45
CA GLY A 205 11.93 -15.82 27.22
C GLY A 205 12.51 -14.55 26.57
N SER A 206 13.23 -13.76 27.36
CA SER A 206 13.82 -12.47 26.91
C SER A 206 14.71 -12.63 25.66
N THR A 207 15.41 -13.75 25.52
CA THR A 207 16.23 -14.04 24.33
C THR A 207 15.37 -14.21 23.09
N ALA A 208 14.25 -14.95 23.16
CA ALA A 208 13.34 -15.13 22.03
C ALA A 208 12.69 -13.80 21.62
N LEU A 209 12.26 -12.99 22.59
CA LEU A 209 11.73 -11.65 22.34
C LEU A 209 12.78 -10.74 21.66
N SER A 210 14.03 -10.79 22.11
CA SER A 210 15.13 -10.05 21.50
C SER A 210 15.41 -10.50 20.06
N VAL A 211 15.37 -11.80 19.78
CA VAL A 211 15.50 -12.35 18.43
C VAL A 211 14.37 -11.83 17.54
N LEU A 212 13.11 -11.86 18.02
CA LEU A 212 11.97 -11.37 17.28
C LEU A 212 12.08 -9.86 16.96
N GLY A 213 12.45 -9.05 17.96
CA GLY A 213 12.56 -7.60 17.82
C GLY A 213 13.73 -7.17 16.92
N TRP A 214 14.95 -7.60 17.26
CA TRP A 214 16.14 -7.24 16.50
C TRP A 214 16.19 -7.90 15.12
N GLY A 215 15.67 -9.12 14.98
CA GLY A 215 15.56 -9.79 13.68
C GLY A 215 14.62 -9.05 12.73
N THR A 216 13.51 -8.50 13.24
CA THR A 216 12.61 -7.63 12.44
C THR A 216 13.34 -6.35 12.03
N THR A 217 14.10 -5.74 12.92
CA THR A 217 14.94 -4.56 12.62
C THR A 217 16.04 -4.90 11.61
N ALA A 218 16.64 -6.10 11.67
CA ALA A 218 17.57 -6.60 10.65
C ALA A 218 16.89 -6.75 9.28
N GLY A 219 15.61 -7.14 9.25
CA GLY A 219 14.80 -7.14 8.04
C GLY A 219 14.66 -5.75 7.41
N VAL A 220 14.48 -4.70 8.22
CA VAL A 220 14.46 -3.30 7.74
C VAL A 220 15.86 -2.85 7.30
N ALA A 221 16.91 -3.28 8.00
CA ALA A 221 18.29 -3.03 7.55
C ALA A 221 18.56 -3.67 6.19
N ALA A 222 18.07 -4.89 5.96
CA ALA A 222 18.17 -5.57 4.66
C ALA A 222 17.31 -4.94 3.55
N LEU A 223 16.26 -4.21 3.90
CA LEU A 223 15.50 -3.39 2.94
C LEU A 223 16.32 -2.18 2.46
N SER A 224 17.16 -1.61 3.32
CA SER A 224 17.76 -0.29 3.14
C SER A 224 19.26 -0.34 2.82
N LEU A 225 20.06 -1.06 3.60
CA LEU A 225 21.52 -1.02 3.51
C LEU A 225 22.10 -1.62 2.21
N PRO A 226 21.54 -2.71 1.62
CA PRO A 226 22.07 -3.25 0.37
C PRO A 226 22.00 -2.27 -0.80
N LEU A 227 21.14 -1.25 -0.74
CA LEU A 227 21.05 -0.19 -1.75
C LEU A 227 22.31 0.70 -1.78
N LEU A 228 23.13 0.71 -0.73
CA LEU A 228 24.42 1.41 -0.71
C LEU A 228 25.37 0.88 -1.79
N TYR A 229 25.40 -0.43 -1.99
CA TYR A 229 26.29 -1.06 -2.96
C TYR A 229 26.09 -0.54 -4.39
N PRO A 230 24.88 -0.58 -4.99
CA PRO A 230 24.68 -0.04 -6.33
C PRO A 230 24.86 1.49 -6.42
N VAL A 231 24.54 2.24 -5.36
CA VAL A 231 24.78 3.70 -5.33
C VAL A 231 26.29 4.00 -5.38
N MET A 232 27.09 3.27 -4.60
CA MET A 232 28.55 3.42 -4.64
C MET A 232 29.14 3.01 -5.98
N ARG A 233 28.58 1.97 -6.63
CA ARG A 233 28.98 1.54 -7.99
C ARG A 233 28.68 2.59 -9.07
N LEU A 234 27.74 3.49 -8.84
CA LEU A 234 27.46 4.65 -9.72
C LEU A 234 28.47 5.80 -9.53
N GLY A 235 29.48 5.63 -8.68
CA GLY A 235 30.47 6.68 -8.36
C GLY A 235 29.92 7.78 -7.46
N ILE A 236 28.74 7.61 -6.89
CA ILE A 236 28.12 8.57 -5.98
C ILE A 236 28.70 8.34 -4.58
N ARG A 237 29.45 9.31 -4.09
CA ARG A 237 30.04 9.29 -2.74
C ARG A 237 29.09 9.93 -1.75
N LEU A 238 28.59 9.13 -0.83
CA LEU A 238 27.69 9.60 0.23
C LEU A 238 28.50 10.03 1.45
N ARG A 239 28.42 11.29 1.78
CA ARG A 239 28.98 11.87 3.03
C ARG A 239 27.86 12.71 3.65
N PRO A 240 27.12 12.19 4.66
CA PRO A 240 26.05 12.94 5.29
C PRO A 240 26.50 14.34 5.70
N THR A 241 25.81 15.36 5.23
CA THR A 241 26.11 16.76 5.51
C THR A 241 24.83 17.54 5.69
N LEU A 242 24.84 18.53 6.58
CA LEU A 242 23.71 19.44 6.78
C LEU A 242 23.74 20.64 5.83
N HIS A 243 24.77 20.76 4.99
CA HIS A 243 24.87 21.83 4.00
C HIS A 243 23.96 21.49 2.81
N VAL A 244 22.69 21.86 2.92
CA VAL A 244 21.71 21.78 1.83
C VAL A 244 21.49 23.21 1.31
N ASP A 245 21.54 23.38 0.00
CA ASP A 245 21.19 24.65 -0.63
C ASP A 245 19.77 25.05 -0.20
N ARG A 246 19.65 26.28 0.32
CA ARG A 246 18.38 26.82 0.86
C ARG A 246 17.27 26.78 -0.17
N ALA A 247 17.60 26.95 -1.47
CA ALA A 247 16.64 26.85 -2.56
C ALA A 247 16.12 25.40 -2.73
N ILE A 248 17.00 24.41 -2.59
CA ILE A 248 16.65 22.98 -2.64
C ILE A 248 15.77 22.62 -1.44
N ALA A 249 16.14 23.05 -0.24
CA ALA A 249 15.37 22.79 0.98
C ALA A 249 13.96 23.41 0.91
N TRP A 250 13.82 24.65 0.45
CA TRP A 250 12.53 25.33 0.26
C TRP A 250 11.66 24.64 -0.78
N ARG A 251 12.26 24.21 -1.90
CA ARG A 251 11.56 23.47 -2.95
C ARG A 251 11.06 22.11 -2.44
N ALA A 252 11.89 21.42 -1.66
CA ALA A 252 11.54 20.16 -1.01
C ALA A 252 10.36 20.35 -0.05
N LEU A 253 10.41 21.34 0.82
CA LEU A 253 9.35 21.63 1.79
C LEU A 253 8.02 22.00 1.09
N ARG A 254 8.08 22.82 0.04
CA ARG A 254 6.90 23.24 -0.73
C ARG A 254 6.25 22.09 -1.50
N LEU A 255 7.04 21.18 -2.06
CA LEU A 255 6.52 20.00 -2.77
C LEU A 255 5.94 18.97 -1.79
N GLY A 256 6.59 18.76 -0.64
CA GLY A 256 6.17 17.82 0.39
C GLY A 256 4.91 18.25 1.14
N SER A 257 4.75 19.56 1.41
CA SER A 257 3.66 20.07 2.27
C SER A 257 2.25 19.84 1.70
N ALA A 258 2.09 19.76 0.39
CA ALA A 258 0.77 19.61 -0.24
C ALA A 258 0.05 18.28 0.08
N GLY A 259 0.81 17.21 0.39
CA GLY A 259 0.27 15.88 0.73
C GLY A 259 0.29 15.56 2.22
N VAL A 260 0.99 16.31 3.05
CA VAL A 260 1.22 16.00 4.47
C VAL A 260 -0.07 15.87 5.26
N TRP A 261 -1.04 16.75 5.05
CA TRP A 261 -2.33 16.70 5.76
C TRP A 261 -3.10 15.40 5.50
N THR A 262 -3.06 14.88 4.29
CA THR A 262 -3.69 13.61 3.96
C THR A 262 -3.01 12.45 4.68
N LEU A 263 -1.67 12.47 4.72
CA LEU A 263 -0.89 11.46 5.43
C LEU A 263 -1.08 11.55 6.95
N VAL A 264 -1.11 12.76 7.52
CA VAL A 264 -1.40 12.95 8.94
C VAL A 264 -2.79 12.40 9.28
N ALA A 265 -3.82 12.71 8.48
CA ALA A 265 -5.16 12.17 8.69
C ALA A 265 -5.18 10.64 8.59
N GLN A 266 -4.47 10.07 7.62
CA GLN A 266 -4.33 8.63 7.47
C GLN A 266 -3.65 8.00 8.68
N GLN A 267 -2.49 8.52 9.10
CA GLN A 267 -1.75 7.95 10.22
C GLN A 267 -2.45 8.15 11.57
N ALA A 268 -3.13 9.28 11.76
CA ALA A 268 -3.99 9.47 12.91
C ALA A 268 -5.13 8.44 12.96
N SER A 269 -5.74 8.14 11.81
CA SER A 269 -6.76 7.08 11.70
C SER A 269 -6.19 5.69 12.01
N VAL A 270 -4.99 5.38 11.51
CA VAL A 270 -4.31 4.12 11.80
C VAL A 270 -4.03 3.95 13.29
N LEU A 271 -3.55 5.01 13.97
CA LEU A 271 -3.33 4.98 15.42
C LEU A 271 -4.64 4.87 16.20
N ALA A 272 -5.70 5.55 15.75
CA ALA A 272 -7.03 5.43 16.36
C ALA A 272 -7.57 4.00 16.23
N VAL A 273 -7.48 3.38 15.06
CA VAL A 273 -7.88 1.99 14.82
C VAL A 273 -7.06 1.03 15.68
N LEU A 274 -5.74 1.26 15.83
CA LEU A 274 -4.88 0.48 16.71
C LEU A 274 -5.34 0.56 18.18
N ALA A 275 -5.62 1.78 18.66
CA ALA A 275 -6.12 1.98 20.03
C ALA A 275 -7.50 1.32 20.23
N LEU A 276 -8.39 1.41 19.25
CA LEU A 276 -9.70 0.75 19.28
C LEU A 276 -9.61 -0.77 19.22
N ALA A 277 -8.69 -1.33 18.42
CA ALA A 277 -8.44 -2.77 18.38
C ALA A 277 -7.96 -3.30 19.73
N ARG A 278 -7.20 -2.49 20.48
CA ARG A 278 -6.73 -2.84 21.82
C ARG A 278 -7.82 -2.69 22.87
N SER A 279 -8.53 -1.57 22.89
CA SER A 279 -9.54 -1.28 23.92
C SER A 279 -10.80 -2.14 23.79
N GLY A 280 -11.26 -2.44 22.58
CA GLY A 280 -12.43 -3.26 22.32
C GLY A 280 -12.15 -4.75 22.34
N GLY A 281 -10.93 -5.14 21.92
CA GLY A 281 -10.54 -6.52 21.71
C GLY A 281 -9.86 -7.20 22.90
N ARG A 282 -9.53 -8.48 22.70
CA ARG A 282 -8.68 -9.28 23.57
C ARG A 282 -7.23 -9.29 23.09
N THR A 283 -6.33 -9.86 23.89
CA THR A 283 -4.94 -10.08 23.47
C THR A 283 -4.89 -10.79 22.12
N GLY A 284 -4.04 -10.28 21.21
CA GLY A 284 -3.92 -10.80 19.85
C GLY A 284 -4.87 -10.19 18.82
N THR A 285 -5.96 -9.50 19.20
CA THR A 285 -6.90 -8.87 18.24
C THR A 285 -6.18 -7.96 17.24
N VAL A 286 -5.14 -7.24 17.66
CA VAL A 286 -4.31 -6.41 16.75
C VAL A 286 -3.58 -7.26 15.70
N ALA A 287 -3.05 -8.42 16.09
CA ALA A 287 -2.38 -9.33 15.16
C ALA A 287 -3.37 -9.91 14.14
N VAL A 288 -4.54 -10.37 14.60
CA VAL A 288 -5.62 -10.86 13.72
C VAL A 288 -6.09 -9.76 12.77
N TYR A 289 -6.23 -8.53 13.25
CA TYR A 289 -6.53 -7.38 12.39
C TYR A 289 -5.48 -7.20 11.29
N GLN A 290 -4.18 -7.32 11.60
CA GLN A 290 -3.12 -7.23 10.59
C GLN A 290 -3.17 -8.38 9.59
N TYR A 291 -3.45 -9.63 10.02
CA TYR A 291 -3.65 -10.77 9.11
C TYR A 291 -4.86 -10.54 8.20
N THR A 292 -5.95 -10.03 8.75
CA THR A 292 -7.16 -9.65 8.00
C THR A 292 -6.85 -8.58 6.95
N GLN A 293 -6.10 -7.55 7.31
CA GLN A 293 -5.67 -6.50 6.38
C GLN A 293 -4.73 -7.03 5.29
N ALA A 294 -3.86 -7.98 5.61
CA ALA A 294 -2.97 -8.60 4.63
C ALA A 294 -3.75 -9.34 3.54
N VAL A 295 -4.78 -10.12 3.93
CA VAL A 295 -5.67 -10.80 2.98
C VAL A 295 -6.53 -9.78 2.21
N TYR A 296 -7.11 -8.80 2.90
CA TYR A 296 -7.92 -7.74 2.30
C TYR A 296 -7.18 -6.98 1.18
N MET A 297 -5.89 -6.71 1.35
CA MET A 297 -5.10 -5.95 0.37
C MET A 297 -4.69 -6.75 -0.87
N LEU A 298 -4.81 -8.09 -0.89
CA LEU A 298 -4.38 -8.91 -2.02
C LEU A 298 -5.10 -8.56 -3.33
N PRO A 299 -6.44 -8.54 -3.41
CA PRO A 299 -7.13 -8.22 -4.67
C PRO A 299 -6.79 -6.80 -5.17
N TYR A 300 -6.70 -5.84 -4.27
CA TYR A 300 -6.29 -4.47 -4.61
C TYR A 300 -4.88 -4.44 -5.23
N ALA A 301 -3.93 -5.10 -4.57
CA ALA A 301 -2.53 -5.08 -4.98
C ALA A 301 -2.25 -5.83 -6.29
N VAL A 302 -3.01 -6.92 -6.54
CA VAL A 302 -2.82 -7.77 -7.72
C VAL A 302 -3.64 -7.30 -8.91
N MET A 303 -4.82 -6.74 -8.69
CA MET A 303 -5.77 -6.42 -9.76
C MET A 303 -5.86 -4.91 -10.04
N ALA A 304 -6.18 -4.07 -9.04
CA ALA A 304 -6.48 -2.66 -9.25
C ALA A 304 -5.23 -1.82 -9.52
N VAL A 305 -4.16 -2.02 -8.74
CA VAL A 305 -2.92 -1.25 -8.84
C VAL A 305 -2.23 -1.40 -10.20
N PRO A 306 -2.06 -2.61 -10.78
CA PRO A 306 -1.45 -2.76 -12.10
C PRO A 306 -2.23 -2.05 -13.20
N VAL A 307 -3.55 -2.18 -13.22
CA VAL A 307 -4.41 -1.52 -14.21
C VAL A 307 -4.23 -0.01 -14.17
N ALA A 308 -4.36 0.59 -12.98
CA ALA A 308 -4.21 2.03 -12.81
C ALA A 308 -2.80 2.52 -13.15
N THR A 309 -1.77 1.69 -12.93
CA THR A 309 -0.38 2.04 -13.22
C THR A 309 -0.09 2.06 -14.72
N VAL A 310 -0.61 1.09 -15.47
CA VAL A 310 -0.44 0.99 -16.94
C VAL A 310 -1.16 2.14 -17.66
N VAL A 311 -2.29 2.57 -17.14
CA VAL A 311 -3.11 3.64 -17.78
C VAL A 311 -2.55 5.04 -17.49
N TYR A 312 -1.86 5.25 -16.36
CA TYR A 312 -1.40 6.57 -15.91
C TYR A 312 -0.55 7.35 -16.92
N PRO A 313 0.47 6.79 -17.61
CA PRO A 313 1.25 7.54 -18.60
C PRO A 313 0.41 8.08 -19.76
N ARG A 314 -0.58 7.28 -20.22
CA ARG A 314 -1.50 7.68 -21.29
C ARG A 314 -2.44 8.80 -20.84
N LEU A 315 -2.90 8.74 -19.58
CA LEU A 315 -3.68 9.81 -18.96
C LEU A 315 -2.87 11.10 -18.87
N ALA A 316 -1.64 11.05 -18.35
CA ALA A 316 -0.77 12.21 -18.25
C ALA A 316 -0.55 12.87 -19.63
N ALA A 317 -0.19 12.09 -20.64
CA ALA A 317 0.00 12.57 -22.00
C ALA A 317 -1.28 13.19 -22.60
N ALA A 318 -2.47 12.59 -22.34
CA ALA A 318 -3.74 13.10 -22.84
C ALA A 318 -4.13 14.45 -22.21
N PHE A 319 -3.81 14.66 -20.92
CA PHE A 319 -4.03 15.92 -20.22
C PHE A 319 -2.99 16.98 -20.62
N ASP A 320 -1.72 16.60 -20.85
CA ASP A 320 -0.64 17.49 -21.27
C ASP A 320 -0.80 17.97 -22.71
N ALA A 321 -1.36 17.17 -23.62
CA ALA A 321 -1.65 17.54 -25.01
C ALA A 321 -2.58 18.77 -25.13
N GLY A 322 -3.33 19.11 -24.07
CA GLY A 322 -4.10 20.35 -23.95
C GLY A 322 -3.34 21.54 -23.38
N GLY A 323 -2.10 21.36 -22.96
CA GLY A 323 -1.35 22.27 -22.06
C GLY A 323 -0.47 23.33 -22.73
N GLY A 324 -0.43 23.43 -24.08
CA GLY A 324 0.34 24.47 -24.79
C GLY A 324 -0.26 25.88 -24.71
N ARG A 325 -1.35 26.12 -23.94
CA ARG A 325 -1.98 27.42 -23.79
C ARG A 325 -1.58 28.12 -22.49
N PRO A 326 -1.29 29.45 -22.54
CA PRO A 326 -0.95 30.24 -21.35
C PRO A 326 -2.02 30.12 -20.27
N ALA A 327 -1.61 30.17 -19.01
CA ALA A 327 -2.47 29.96 -17.83
C ALA A 327 -3.72 30.85 -17.74
N GLY A 328 -3.77 31.95 -18.48
CA GLY A 328 -4.94 32.88 -18.56
C GLY A 328 -5.98 32.53 -19.59
N GLN A 329 -5.71 31.58 -20.51
CA GLN A 329 -6.64 31.19 -21.59
C GLN A 329 -7.14 29.73 -21.47
N ARG A 330 -7.06 29.13 -20.31
CA ARG A 330 -7.65 27.80 -20.04
C ARG A 330 -9.17 27.93 -20.02
N ALA A 331 -9.78 27.99 -21.22
CA ALA A 331 -11.21 27.80 -21.37
C ALA A 331 -11.61 26.44 -20.75
N HIS A 332 -12.68 26.41 -20.02
CA HIS A 332 -13.22 25.40 -19.11
C HIS A 332 -13.39 23.94 -19.63
N ARG A 333 -12.64 23.47 -20.62
CA ARG A 333 -12.78 22.10 -21.14
C ARG A 333 -11.44 21.42 -21.38
N TYR A 334 -11.26 20.28 -20.71
CA TYR A 334 -10.18 19.34 -21.02
C TYR A 334 -10.39 18.71 -22.41
N PRO A 335 -9.32 18.22 -23.08
CA PRO A 335 -9.45 17.54 -24.36
C PRO A 335 -10.46 16.38 -24.27
N PRO A 336 -11.37 16.19 -25.25
CA PRO A 336 -12.35 15.10 -25.22
C PRO A 336 -11.72 13.73 -24.98
N ARG A 337 -10.57 13.47 -25.62
CA ARG A 337 -9.80 12.23 -25.44
C ARG A 337 -9.33 12.01 -24.00
N ALA A 338 -8.93 13.06 -23.28
CA ALA A 338 -8.53 12.95 -21.88
C ALA A 338 -9.74 12.61 -21.00
N VAL A 339 -10.89 13.21 -21.27
CA VAL A 339 -12.15 12.95 -20.56
C VAL A 339 -12.64 11.52 -20.80
N GLU A 340 -12.61 11.05 -22.04
CA GLU A 340 -12.98 9.67 -22.41
C GLU A 340 -12.06 8.65 -21.76
N LEU A 341 -10.75 8.89 -21.78
CA LEU A 341 -9.77 8.00 -21.15
C LEU A 341 -9.92 7.98 -19.63
N ALA A 342 -10.18 9.13 -19.00
CA ALA A 342 -10.48 9.23 -17.58
C ALA A 342 -11.75 8.44 -17.22
N ALA A 343 -12.83 8.57 -18.00
CA ALA A 343 -14.08 7.86 -17.81
C ALA A 343 -13.89 6.33 -17.95
N ALA A 344 -13.28 5.90 -19.04
CA ALA A 344 -13.07 4.48 -19.33
C ALA A 344 -12.14 3.82 -18.31
N SER A 345 -11.05 4.48 -17.93
CA SER A 345 -10.09 3.94 -16.96
C SER A 345 -10.66 3.88 -15.55
N THR A 346 -11.46 4.88 -15.14
CA THR A 346 -12.13 4.85 -13.82
C THR A 346 -13.18 3.73 -13.78
N ALA A 347 -13.97 3.57 -14.83
CA ALA A 347 -14.94 2.48 -14.93
C ALA A 347 -14.26 1.09 -14.90
N LEU A 348 -13.15 0.92 -15.61
CA LEU A 348 -12.38 -0.33 -15.62
C LEU A 348 -11.82 -0.65 -14.23
N VAL A 349 -11.18 0.32 -13.56
CA VAL A 349 -10.64 0.11 -12.20
C VAL A 349 -11.78 -0.19 -11.22
N THR A 350 -12.94 0.44 -11.37
CA THR A 350 -14.14 0.15 -10.56
C THR A 350 -14.66 -1.27 -10.81
N ALA A 351 -14.76 -1.72 -12.06
CA ALA A 351 -15.18 -3.09 -12.37
C ALA A 351 -14.22 -4.14 -11.79
N VAL A 352 -12.90 -3.90 -11.92
CA VAL A 352 -11.86 -4.75 -11.34
C VAL A 352 -11.92 -4.77 -9.81
N ALA A 353 -12.18 -3.62 -9.18
CA ALA A 353 -12.32 -3.53 -7.74
C ALA A 353 -13.57 -4.25 -7.22
N LEU A 354 -14.69 -4.18 -7.96
CA LEU A 354 -15.91 -4.94 -7.67
C LEU A 354 -15.69 -6.45 -7.82
N ALA A 355 -14.95 -6.87 -8.85
CA ALA A 355 -14.55 -8.27 -9.01
C ALA A 355 -13.69 -8.73 -7.82
N GLY A 356 -12.72 -7.92 -7.40
CA GLY A 356 -11.92 -8.17 -6.20
C GLY A 356 -12.74 -8.20 -4.91
N SER A 357 -13.77 -7.35 -4.80
CA SER A 357 -14.71 -7.31 -3.68
C SER A 357 -15.53 -8.61 -3.61
N GLY A 358 -16.13 -9.03 -4.72
CA GLY A 358 -16.86 -10.30 -4.79
C GLY A 358 -15.97 -11.52 -4.51
N MET A 359 -14.75 -11.51 -5.02
CA MET A 359 -13.73 -12.54 -4.77
C MET A 359 -13.37 -12.61 -3.28
N LEU A 360 -13.11 -11.47 -2.64
CA LEU A 360 -12.74 -11.42 -1.21
C LEU A 360 -13.89 -11.90 -0.33
N MET A 361 -15.11 -11.47 -0.62
CA MET A 361 -16.30 -11.91 0.10
C MET A 361 -16.52 -13.42 -0.04
N ALA A 362 -16.38 -13.96 -1.23
CA ALA A 362 -16.49 -15.41 -1.50
C ALA A 362 -15.41 -16.22 -0.75
N ALA A 363 -14.18 -15.71 -0.72
CA ALA A 363 -13.04 -16.36 -0.07
C ALA A 363 -13.04 -16.24 1.46
N SER A 364 -13.85 -15.35 2.03
CA SER A 364 -13.72 -14.90 3.44
C SER A 364 -13.81 -16.04 4.46
N ALA A 365 -14.77 -16.97 4.33
CA ALA A 365 -14.92 -18.10 5.23
C ALA A 365 -13.77 -19.13 5.07
N GLY A 366 -13.33 -19.38 3.83
CA GLY A 366 -12.17 -20.26 3.58
C GLY A 366 -10.85 -19.66 4.08
N ALA A 367 -10.68 -18.34 3.99
CA ALA A 367 -9.52 -17.65 4.53
C ALA A 367 -9.45 -17.76 6.06
N GLU A 368 -10.56 -17.56 6.77
CA GLU A 368 -10.63 -17.78 8.22
C GLU A 368 -10.26 -19.20 8.59
N ARG A 369 -10.84 -20.22 7.91
CA ARG A 369 -10.52 -21.62 8.16
C ARG A 369 -9.06 -21.96 7.87
N PHE A 370 -8.49 -21.38 6.82
CA PHE A 370 -7.07 -21.54 6.52
C PHE A 370 -6.20 -20.98 7.64
N PHE A 371 -6.45 -19.75 8.08
CA PHE A 371 -5.69 -19.14 9.16
C PHE A 371 -5.97 -19.80 10.52
N ALA A 372 -7.16 -20.34 10.73
CA ALA A 372 -7.50 -21.09 11.94
C ALA A 372 -6.69 -22.40 12.10
N LEU A 373 -6.14 -22.95 11.01
CA LEU A 373 -5.15 -24.03 11.08
C LEU A 373 -3.80 -23.58 11.65
N LEU A 374 -3.54 -22.27 11.64
CA LEU A 374 -2.25 -21.69 12.01
C LEU A 374 -2.30 -21.03 13.39
N THR A 375 -3.38 -20.33 13.70
CA THR A 375 -3.57 -19.61 14.97
C THR A 375 -5.04 -19.24 15.17
N ASP A 376 -5.41 -18.79 16.39
CA ASP A 376 -6.76 -18.33 16.68
C ASP A 376 -7.05 -17.00 15.96
N VAL A 377 -8.00 -17.02 15.03
CA VAL A 377 -8.40 -15.88 14.18
C VAL A 377 -9.91 -15.65 14.15
N ASP A 378 -10.59 -15.98 15.23
CA ASP A 378 -12.06 -15.83 15.34
C ASP A 378 -12.53 -14.44 14.89
N GLY A 379 -13.54 -14.41 14.00
CA GLY A 379 -14.10 -13.19 13.42
C GLY A 379 -13.36 -12.64 12.18
N MET A 380 -12.27 -13.26 11.74
CA MET A 380 -11.52 -12.83 10.56
C MET A 380 -12.38 -12.90 9.29
N GLY A 381 -13.14 -13.99 9.09
CA GLY A 381 -13.95 -14.20 7.90
C GLY A 381 -15.13 -13.22 7.80
N GLU A 382 -15.78 -12.91 8.94
CA GLU A 382 -16.82 -11.90 8.97
C GLU A 382 -16.25 -10.52 8.65
N SER A 383 -15.12 -10.18 9.27
CA SER A 383 -14.43 -8.92 9.02
C SER A 383 -14.01 -8.78 7.55
N LEU A 384 -13.49 -9.83 6.92
CA LEU A 384 -13.14 -9.84 5.50
C LEU A 384 -14.36 -9.61 4.60
N ALA A 385 -15.49 -10.23 4.92
CA ALA A 385 -16.72 -10.04 4.16
C ALA A 385 -17.24 -8.58 4.26
N VAL A 386 -17.17 -7.99 5.45
CA VAL A 386 -17.54 -6.59 5.68
C VAL A 386 -16.54 -5.62 5.04
N LEU A 387 -15.27 -5.97 4.99
CA LEU A 387 -14.22 -5.18 4.33
C LEU A 387 -14.29 -5.20 2.80
N ALA A 388 -14.89 -6.22 2.21
CA ALA A 388 -14.87 -6.43 0.77
C ALA A 388 -15.32 -5.19 -0.04
N PRO A 389 -16.41 -4.48 0.30
CA PRO A 389 -16.82 -3.26 -0.42
C PRO A 389 -15.81 -2.10 -0.31
N ALA A 390 -14.99 -2.04 0.75
CA ALA A 390 -13.99 -0.99 0.94
C ALA A 390 -12.91 -0.98 -0.17
N LEU A 391 -12.70 -2.13 -0.85
CA LEU A 391 -11.76 -2.23 -1.99
C LEU A 391 -12.12 -1.26 -3.12
N VAL A 392 -13.40 -1.01 -3.35
CA VAL A 392 -13.87 -0.08 -4.38
C VAL A 392 -13.42 1.34 -4.05
N GLY A 393 -13.64 1.77 -2.82
CA GLY A 393 -13.21 3.09 -2.36
C GLY A 393 -11.70 3.26 -2.42
N CYS A 394 -10.92 2.28 -1.93
CA CYS A 394 -9.45 2.29 -2.04
C CYS A 394 -8.97 2.39 -3.48
N SER A 395 -9.59 1.65 -4.40
CA SER A 395 -9.23 1.66 -5.82
C SER A 395 -9.58 2.98 -6.50
N LEU A 396 -10.71 3.59 -6.14
CA LEU A 396 -11.10 4.92 -6.61
C LEU A 396 -10.15 6.00 -6.10
N ILE A 397 -9.73 5.97 -4.82
CA ILE A 397 -8.71 6.88 -4.30
C ILE A 397 -7.45 6.80 -5.16
N TYR A 398 -6.96 5.60 -5.42
CA TYR A 398 -5.72 5.39 -6.17
C TYR A 398 -5.82 5.85 -7.63
N GLN A 399 -6.92 5.53 -8.33
CA GLN A 399 -7.13 5.88 -9.73
C GLN A 399 -7.42 7.37 -9.92
N VAL A 400 -8.39 7.91 -9.16
CA VAL A 400 -8.85 9.30 -9.34
C VAL A 400 -7.78 10.30 -8.89
N THR A 401 -6.99 9.98 -7.85
CA THR A 401 -5.84 10.81 -7.46
C THR A 401 -4.87 11.02 -8.63
N ARG A 402 -4.59 9.98 -9.41
CA ARG A 402 -3.72 10.07 -10.59
C ARG A 402 -4.31 10.93 -11.70
N ILE A 403 -5.62 10.81 -11.94
CA ILE A 403 -6.32 11.64 -12.94
C ILE A 403 -6.27 13.11 -12.49
N LEU A 404 -6.59 13.40 -11.23
CA LEU A 404 -6.58 14.75 -10.70
C LEU A 404 -5.17 15.37 -10.68
N PHE A 405 -4.12 14.56 -10.44
CA PHE A 405 -2.73 15.01 -10.54
C PHE A 405 -2.36 15.33 -12.00
N ALA A 406 -2.74 14.49 -12.96
CA ALA A 406 -2.56 14.75 -14.38
C ALA A 406 -3.31 16.01 -14.83
N ALA A 407 -4.49 16.28 -14.26
CA ALA A 407 -5.28 17.49 -14.49
C ALA A 407 -4.74 18.74 -13.74
N GLY A 408 -3.67 18.61 -12.94
CA GLY A 408 -3.10 19.71 -12.13
C GLY A 408 -3.97 20.13 -10.92
N ARG A 409 -4.86 19.27 -10.47
CA ARG A 409 -5.85 19.52 -9.41
C ARG A 409 -5.69 18.56 -8.22
N ALA A 410 -4.55 18.60 -7.52
CA ALA A 410 -4.25 17.71 -6.40
C ALA A 410 -5.10 17.94 -5.13
N ARG A 411 -5.53 19.19 -4.87
CA ARG A 411 -6.24 19.56 -3.63
C ARG A 411 -7.55 18.81 -3.40
N PRO A 412 -8.48 18.69 -4.36
CA PRO A 412 -9.73 17.94 -4.16
C PRO A 412 -9.49 16.46 -3.81
N ALA A 413 -8.46 15.84 -4.41
CA ALA A 413 -8.09 14.46 -4.09
C ALA A 413 -7.61 14.34 -2.63
N ALA A 414 -6.75 15.26 -2.20
CA ALA A 414 -6.24 15.28 -0.83
C ALA A 414 -7.39 15.47 0.20
N GLN A 415 -8.33 16.36 -0.07
CA GLN A 415 -9.48 16.62 0.82
C GLN A 415 -10.39 15.39 0.91
N ALA A 416 -10.75 14.77 -0.22
CA ALA A 416 -11.60 13.58 -0.23
C ALA A 416 -10.95 12.41 0.51
N THR A 417 -9.63 12.19 0.32
CA THR A 417 -8.89 11.14 1.03
C THR A 417 -8.80 11.43 2.54
N ALA A 418 -8.50 12.67 2.94
CA ALA A 418 -8.41 13.04 4.34
C ALA A 418 -9.76 12.88 5.06
N LEU A 419 -10.88 13.29 4.41
CA LEU A 419 -12.22 13.10 4.93
C LEU A 419 -12.54 11.61 5.11
N GLY A 420 -12.18 10.77 4.13
CA GLY A 420 -12.36 9.33 4.21
C GLY A 420 -11.64 8.73 5.42
N TRP A 421 -10.37 9.07 5.63
CA TRP A 421 -9.61 8.57 6.79
C TRP A 421 -10.15 9.09 8.12
N ALA A 422 -10.57 10.36 8.20
CA ALA A 422 -11.24 10.87 9.38
C ALA A 422 -12.55 10.11 9.68
N THR A 423 -13.30 9.77 8.63
CA THR A 423 -14.52 8.95 8.73
C THR A 423 -14.19 7.53 9.19
N VAL A 424 -13.08 6.92 8.73
CA VAL A 424 -12.61 5.60 9.25
C VAL A 424 -12.45 5.66 10.76
N ALA A 425 -11.72 6.65 11.28
CA ALA A 425 -11.50 6.78 12.72
C ALA A 425 -12.82 6.97 13.49
N GLY A 426 -13.68 7.90 13.05
CA GLY A 426 -14.95 8.20 13.70
C GLY A 426 -15.94 7.04 13.66
N ALA A 427 -16.13 6.43 12.48
CA ALA A 427 -17.04 5.31 12.31
C ALA A 427 -16.56 4.06 13.05
N SER A 428 -15.24 3.78 13.06
CA SER A 428 -14.66 2.70 13.87
C SER A 428 -14.88 2.92 15.36
N ALA A 429 -14.70 4.16 15.85
CA ALA A 429 -14.92 4.48 17.26
C ALA A 429 -16.38 4.27 17.69
N VAL A 430 -17.32 4.69 16.85
CA VAL A 430 -18.77 4.47 17.09
C VAL A 430 -19.08 2.97 17.04
N ALA A 431 -18.62 2.26 16.00
CA ALA A 431 -18.91 0.84 15.83
C ALA A 431 -18.36 -0.01 16.99
N VAL A 432 -17.10 0.25 17.42
CA VAL A 432 -16.51 -0.48 18.57
C VAL A 432 -17.26 -0.21 19.85
N ARG A 433 -17.65 1.04 20.12
CA ARG A 433 -18.47 1.38 21.31
C ARG A 433 -19.83 0.68 21.33
N LEU A 434 -20.45 0.48 20.17
CA LEU A 434 -21.76 -0.17 20.05
C LEU A 434 -21.65 -1.69 20.09
N MET A 435 -20.62 -2.29 19.49
CA MET A 435 -20.50 -3.74 19.32
C MET A 435 -19.65 -4.42 20.41
N ALA A 436 -18.71 -3.69 21.02
CA ALA A 436 -17.85 -4.18 22.09
C ALA A 436 -17.81 -3.17 23.27
N PRO A 437 -18.97 -2.82 23.87
CA PRO A 437 -19.07 -1.72 24.86
C PRO A 437 -18.26 -1.97 26.13
N GLY A 438 -18.06 -3.24 26.53
CA GLY A 438 -17.26 -3.63 27.69
C GLY A 438 -15.81 -3.95 27.40
N GLY A 439 -15.42 -3.95 26.12
CA GLY A 439 -14.13 -4.48 25.70
C GLY A 439 -14.04 -6.00 25.82
N GLY A 440 -12.91 -6.57 25.35
CA GLY A 440 -12.63 -8.01 25.47
C GLY A 440 -13.27 -8.91 24.41
N ASP A 441 -14.11 -8.38 23.53
CA ASP A 441 -14.67 -9.13 22.41
C ASP A 441 -13.86 -8.87 21.13
N GLY A 442 -12.93 -9.80 20.82
CA GLY A 442 -12.07 -9.70 19.65
C GLY A 442 -12.86 -9.76 18.33
N ARG A 443 -13.86 -10.65 18.23
CA ARG A 443 -14.68 -10.84 17.03
C ARG A 443 -15.53 -9.59 16.75
N ALA A 444 -16.29 -9.11 17.74
CA ALA A 444 -17.10 -7.91 17.59
C ALA A 444 -16.22 -6.69 17.24
N THR A 445 -15.04 -6.57 17.86
CA THR A 445 -14.10 -5.49 17.57
C THR A 445 -13.57 -5.55 16.13
N LEU A 446 -13.16 -6.72 15.64
CA LEU A 446 -12.70 -6.88 14.25
C LEU A 446 -13.79 -6.49 13.25
N VAL A 447 -15.03 -6.93 13.46
CA VAL A 447 -16.17 -6.57 12.61
C VAL A 447 -16.47 -5.08 12.69
N ALA A 448 -16.45 -4.48 13.88
CA ALA A 448 -16.66 -3.05 14.08
C ALA A 448 -15.61 -2.19 13.33
N LEU A 449 -14.34 -2.59 13.40
CA LEU A 449 -13.25 -1.93 12.66
C LEU A 449 -13.41 -2.10 11.14
N ALA A 450 -13.90 -3.27 10.70
CA ALA A 450 -14.22 -3.53 9.30
C ALA A 450 -15.36 -2.63 8.80
N ILE A 451 -16.42 -2.44 9.58
CA ILE A 451 -17.52 -1.51 9.29
C ILE A 451 -16.96 -0.08 9.15
N GLY A 452 -16.16 0.36 10.13
CA GLY A 452 -15.58 1.70 10.11
C GLY A 452 -14.72 1.97 8.87
N LEU A 453 -13.87 1.01 8.49
CA LEU A 453 -13.04 1.11 7.29
C LEU A 453 -13.91 1.13 6.03
N THR A 454 -14.94 0.30 5.95
CA THR A 454 -15.83 0.23 4.78
C THR A 454 -16.61 1.53 4.60
N ILE A 455 -17.14 2.10 5.67
CA ILE A 455 -17.84 3.40 5.63
C ILE A 455 -16.85 4.50 5.19
N GLY A 456 -15.68 4.57 5.82
CA GLY A 456 -14.69 5.60 5.51
C GLY A 456 -14.15 5.53 4.08
N MET A 457 -13.87 4.33 3.57
CA MET A 457 -13.43 4.15 2.18
C MET A 457 -14.56 4.43 1.19
N SER A 458 -15.82 4.13 1.54
CA SER A 458 -16.98 4.49 0.71
C SER A 458 -17.16 6.01 0.62
N VAL A 459 -17.02 6.73 1.73
CA VAL A 459 -17.03 8.21 1.78
C VAL A 459 -15.88 8.79 0.94
N ALA A 460 -14.68 8.24 1.08
CA ALA A 460 -13.53 8.67 0.27
C ALA A 460 -13.77 8.43 -1.22
N GLY A 461 -14.27 7.25 -1.59
CA GLY A 461 -14.59 6.90 -2.98
C GLY A 461 -15.65 7.83 -3.60
N ALA A 462 -16.73 8.08 -2.86
CA ALA A 462 -17.76 9.04 -3.27
C ALA A 462 -17.20 10.47 -3.40
N GLY A 463 -16.41 10.91 -2.45
CA GLY A 463 -15.70 12.19 -2.49
C GLY A 463 -14.74 12.30 -3.69
N MET A 464 -14.06 11.22 -4.06
CA MET A 464 -13.21 11.16 -5.26
C MET A 464 -14.02 11.28 -6.55
N LEU A 465 -15.14 10.58 -6.65
CA LEU A 465 -16.03 10.70 -7.83
C LEU A 465 -16.60 12.11 -7.95
N LEU A 466 -17.00 12.72 -6.83
CA LEU A 466 -17.45 14.11 -6.79
C LEU A 466 -16.32 15.07 -7.23
N ALA A 467 -15.11 14.90 -6.70
CA ALA A 467 -13.94 15.71 -7.08
C ALA A 467 -13.62 15.57 -8.58
N LEU A 468 -13.75 14.36 -9.13
CA LEU A 468 -13.57 14.10 -10.55
C LEU A 468 -14.65 14.78 -11.41
N ALA A 469 -15.92 14.69 -11.01
CA ALA A 469 -17.04 15.34 -11.67
C ALA A 469 -16.91 16.86 -11.69
N LEU A 470 -16.56 17.47 -10.57
CA LEU A 470 -16.37 18.91 -10.43
C LEU A 470 -15.15 19.44 -11.20
N THR A 471 -14.15 18.57 -11.43
CA THR A 471 -12.90 18.98 -12.09
C THR A 471 -12.94 18.74 -13.61
N VAL A 472 -13.34 17.54 -14.01
CA VAL A 472 -13.29 17.09 -15.42
C VAL A 472 -14.64 17.16 -16.11
N GLY A 473 -15.73 17.08 -15.34
CA GLY A 473 -17.10 17.15 -15.81
C GLY A 473 -17.91 15.89 -15.45
N THR A 474 -19.23 16.03 -15.31
CA THR A 474 -20.13 14.95 -14.89
C THR A 474 -20.21 13.78 -15.87
N GLN A 475 -19.91 14.02 -17.14
CA GLN A 475 -19.90 13.00 -18.20
C GLN A 475 -18.90 11.86 -17.94
N VAL A 476 -17.86 12.10 -17.11
CA VAL A 476 -16.87 11.06 -16.72
C VAL A 476 -17.49 9.99 -15.83
N LEU A 477 -18.57 10.30 -15.10
CA LEU A 477 -19.18 9.39 -14.13
C LEU A 477 -20.04 8.29 -14.74
N GLY A 478 -20.64 8.52 -15.90
CA GLY A 478 -21.64 7.62 -16.49
C GLY A 478 -21.19 6.16 -16.58
N PRO A 479 -20.03 5.83 -17.15
CA PRO A 479 -19.52 4.46 -17.21
C PRO A 479 -19.24 3.86 -15.83
N THR A 480 -18.69 4.66 -14.91
CA THR A 480 -18.38 4.22 -13.54
C THR A 480 -19.64 3.91 -12.74
N LEU A 481 -20.67 4.76 -12.84
CA LEU A 481 -21.95 4.55 -12.16
C LEU A 481 -22.68 3.32 -12.71
N ARG A 482 -22.60 3.07 -14.02
CA ARG A 482 -23.12 1.82 -14.62
C ARG A 482 -22.40 0.58 -14.09
N ALA A 483 -21.07 0.62 -14.01
CA ALA A 483 -20.29 -0.47 -13.44
C ALA A 483 -20.66 -0.73 -11.97
N LEU A 484 -20.86 0.33 -11.17
CA LEU A 484 -21.34 0.22 -9.79
C LEU A 484 -22.75 -0.36 -9.71
N ALA A 485 -23.69 0.16 -10.52
CA ALA A 485 -25.09 -0.26 -10.46
C ALA A 485 -25.29 -1.73 -10.82
N VAL A 486 -24.49 -2.27 -11.75
CA VAL A 486 -24.60 -3.67 -12.18
C VAL A 486 -23.63 -4.56 -11.36
N GLY A 487 -22.39 -4.13 -11.21
CA GLY A 487 -21.35 -4.96 -10.60
C GLY A 487 -21.47 -5.11 -9.09
N ALA A 488 -21.95 -4.07 -8.35
CA ALA A 488 -22.05 -4.16 -6.91
C ALA A 488 -23.11 -5.17 -6.42
N PRO A 489 -24.35 -5.20 -6.95
CA PRO A 489 -25.31 -6.25 -6.61
C PRO A 489 -24.82 -7.65 -6.97
N VAL A 490 -24.18 -7.82 -8.13
CA VAL A 490 -23.64 -9.12 -8.54
C VAL A 490 -22.51 -9.55 -7.61
N ALA A 491 -21.57 -8.66 -7.26
CA ALA A 491 -20.49 -8.95 -6.33
C ALA A 491 -21.02 -9.36 -4.95
N LEU A 492 -22.04 -8.65 -4.46
CA LEU A 492 -22.66 -8.94 -3.18
C LEU A 492 -23.37 -10.32 -3.21
N LEU A 493 -24.23 -10.56 -4.20
CA LEU A 493 -25.00 -11.80 -4.31
C LEU A 493 -24.07 -13.01 -4.47
N VAL A 494 -23.18 -12.97 -5.46
CA VAL A 494 -22.28 -14.10 -5.73
C VAL A 494 -21.32 -14.31 -4.56
N GLY A 495 -20.78 -13.22 -4.00
CA GLY A 495 -19.87 -13.28 -2.85
C GLY A 495 -20.55 -13.89 -1.61
N LEU A 496 -21.77 -13.47 -1.27
CA LEU A 496 -22.52 -14.02 -0.13
C LEU A 496 -22.92 -15.48 -0.35
N CYS A 497 -23.44 -15.85 -1.54
CA CYS A 497 -23.79 -17.22 -1.86
C CYS A 497 -22.58 -18.14 -1.75
N ALA A 498 -21.44 -17.74 -2.29
CA ALA A 498 -20.19 -18.49 -2.23
C ALA A 498 -19.66 -18.63 -0.79
N ARG A 499 -19.73 -17.55 0.00
CA ARG A 499 -19.37 -17.57 1.42
C ARG A 499 -20.23 -18.55 2.21
N ILE A 500 -21.55 -18.50 2.03
CA ILE A 500 -22.49 -19.42 2.70
C ILE A 500 -22.20 -20.86 2.29
N LEU A 501 -21.96 -21.11 1.00
CA LEU A 501 -21.64 -22.44 0.48
C LEU A 501 -20.36 -22.99 1.13
N SER A 502 -19.28 -22.23 1.11
CA SER A 502 -17.99 -22.64 1.70
C SER A 502 -18.07 -22.81 3.22
N ALA A 503 -18.88 -21.99 3.91
CA ALA A 503 -19.10 -22.10 5.36
C ALA A 503 -19.87 -23.36 5.78
N ARG A 504 -20.72 -23.95 4.91
CA ARG A 504 -21.48 -25.16 5.20
C ARG A 504 -20.69 -26.47 5.04
N ILE A 505 -19.53 -26.40 4.41
CA ILE A 505 -18.69 -27.58 4.17
C ILE A 505 -17.88 -27.86 5.44
N GLU A 506 -18.07 -28.99 6.10
CA GLU A 506 -17.38 -29.34 7.34
C GLU A 506 -15.89 -29.64 7.12
N ALA A 507 -15.55 -30.34 6.04
CA ALA A 507 -14.17 -30.69 5.72
C ALA A 507 -13.35 -29.43 5.36
N VAL A 508 -12.39 -29.05 6.21
CA VAL A 508 -11.58 -27.83 6.08
C VAL A 508 -10.89 -27.73 4.70
N PRO A 509 -10.20 -28.79 4.17
CA PRO A 509 -9.58 -28.70 2.85
C PRO A 509 -10.58 -28.47 1.73
N ALA A 510 -11.74 -29.13 1.78
CA ALA A 510 -12.80 -28.96 0.79
C ALA A 510 -13.40 -27.54 0.86
N SER A 511 -13.63 -27.03 2.06
CA SER A 511 -14.12 -25.66 2.27
C SER A 511 -13.15 -24.61 1.68
N ILE A 512 -11.86 -24.76 1.90
CA ILE A 512 -10.83 -23.88 1.33
C ILE A 512 -10.83 -23.99 -0.20
N ALA A 513 -10.87 -25.21 -0.75
CA ALA A 513 -10.90 -25.41 -2.20
C ALA A 513 -12.14 -24.76 -2.84
N VAL A 514 -13.32 -24.96 -2.25
CA VAL A 514 -14.57 -24.33 -2.72
C VAL A 514 -14.49 -22.82 -2.60
N ALA A 515 -13.93 -22.28 -1.52
CA ALA A 515 -13.74 -20.83 -1.35
C ALA A 515 -12.84 -20.24 -2.45
N VAL A 516 -11.75 -20.91 -2.82
CA VAL A 516 -10.85 -20.48 -3.90
C VAL A 516 -11.55 -20.53 -5.26
N VAL A 517 -12.21 -21.65 -5.59
CA VAL A 517 -12.91 -21.80 -6.88
C VAL A 517 -14.05 -20.79 -7.00
N SER A 518 -14.84 -20.64 -5.95
CA SER A 518 -15.97 -19.68 -5.96
C SER A 518 -15.50 -18.22 -5.96
N ALA A 519 -14.34 -17.92 -5.37
CA ALA A 519 -13.73 -16.58 -5.47
C ALA A 519 -13.35 -16.25 -6.91
N LEU A 520 -12.73 -17.17 -7.63
CA LEU A 520 -12.41 -16.98 -9.05
C LEU A 520 -13.67 -16.86 -9.91
N ALA A 521 -14.67 -17.70 -9.65
CA ALA A 521 -15.97 -17.63 -10.33
C ALA A 521 -16.67 -16.28 -10.06
N ALA A 522 -16.66 -15.80 -8.83
CA ALA A 522 -17.21 -14.50 -8.48
C ALA A 522 -16.51 -13.36 -9.24
N ALA A 523 -15.20 -13.37 -9.33
CA ALA A 523 -14.46 -12.38 -10.10
C ALA A 523 -14.85 -12.40 -11.58
N CYS A 524 -14.95 -13.59 -12.20
CA CYS A 524 -15.36 -13.75 -13.59
C CYS A 524 -16.80 -13.27 -13.83
N LEU A 525 -17.74 -13.62 -12.95
CA LEU A 525 -19.15 -13.23 -13.07
C LEU A 525 -19.33 -11.71 -12.95
N VAL A 526 -18.66 -11.08 -11.98
CA VAL A 526 -18.71 -9.62 -11.80
C VAL A 526 -18.10 -8.91 -13.01
N MET A 527 -16.94 -9.36 -13.49
CA MET A 527 -16.31 -8.79 -14.68
C MET A 527 -17.20 -8.97 -15.93
N GLY A 528 -17.80 -10.16 -16.09
CA GLY A 528 -18.74 -10.44 -17.19
C GLY A 528 -19.97 -9.54 -17.13
N ALA A 529 -20.56 -9.34 -15.97
CA ALA A 529 -21.70 -8.44 -15.76
C ALA A 529 -21.36 -6.99 -16.09
N CYS A 530 -20.22 -6.48 -15.60
CA CYS A 530 -19.74 -5.13 -15.92
C CYS A 530 -19.45 -4.96 -17.41
N ALA A 531 -18.83 -5.95 -18.06
CA ALA A 531 -18.53 -5.93 -19.49
C ALA A 531 -19.81 -6.02 -20.36
N GLY A 532 -20.83 -6.74 -19.91
CA GLY A 532 -22.15 -6.79 -20.53
C GLY A 532 -22.89 -5.45 -20.47
N ALA A 533 -22.72 -4.73 -19.35
CA ALA A 533 -23.32 -3.41 -19.14
C ALA A 533 -22.65 -2.29 -19.97
N ASP A 534 -21.33 -2.41 -20.23
CA ASP A 534 -20.57 -1.47 -21.05
C ASP A 534 -19.51 -2.19 -21.90
N ARG A 535 -19.85 -2.46 -23.16
CA ARG A 535 -18.94 -3.13 -24.11
C ARG A 535 -17.63 -2.38 -24.38
N ARG A 536 -17.57 -1.08 -24.07
CA ARG A 536 -16.33 -0.28 -24.17
C ARG A 536 -15.25 -0.77 -23.23
N LEU A 537 -15.62 -1.37 -22.09
CA LEU A 537 -14.66 -1.98 -21.15
C LEU A 537 -13.88 -3.13 -21.82
N LEU A 538 -14.54 -3.94 -22.67
CA LEU A 538 -13.88 -5.01 -23.43
C LEU A 538 -12.88 -4.47 -24.46
N ASN A 539 -13.19 -3.34 -25.10
CA ASN A 539 -12.30 -2.73 -26.08
C ASN A 539 -11.03 -2.16 -25.43
N VAL A 540 -11.13 -1.60 -24.22
CA VAL A 540 -9.96 -1.13 -23.45
C VAL A 540 -9.05 -2.29 -23.04
N LEU A 541 -9.63 -3.43 -22.67
CA LEU A 541 -8.87 -4.64 -22.35
C LEU A 541 -8.18 -5.23 -23.59
N ARG A 542 -8.88 -5.27 -24.75
CA ARG A 542 -8.34 -5.78 -26.02
C ARG A 542 -7.27 -4.87 -26.61
N SER A 543 -7.46 -3.55 -26.58
CA SER A 543 -6.45 -2.61 -27.07
C SER A 543 -5.21 -2.52 -26.18
N GLY A 544 -5.32 -2.89 -24.91
CA GLY A 544 -4.17 -3.02 -23.99
C GLY A 544 -3.22 -4.17 -24.36
N THR A 545 -3.74 -5.21 -25.02
CA THR A 545 -2.96 -6.37 -25.48
C THR A 545 -2.48 -6.26 -26.93
N ALA A 546 -3.11 -5.42 -27.75
CA ALA A 546 -2.86 -5.35 -29.21
C ALA A 546 -1.93 -4.20 -29.66
N SER A 547 -1.41 -3.36 -28.77
CA SER A 547 -0.71 -2.13 -29.17
C SER A 547 0.81 -2.20 -29.16
N THR A 548 1.42 -3.36 -29.40
CA THR A 548 2.81 -3.42 -29.88
C THR A 548 2.92 -3.22 -31.40
N ASP A 549 1.87 -3.51 -32.16
CA ASP A 549 1.93 -3.50 -33.63
C ASP A 549 1.34 -2.22 -34.28
N SER A 550 0.58 -1.40 -33.54
CA SER A 550 -0.06 -0.21 -34.12
C SER A 550 0.74 1.10 -33.98
N ILE A 551 1.94 1.07 -33.41
CA ILE A 551 2.83 2.25 -33.37
C ILE A 551 3.62 2.40 -34.68
N GLU A 552 3.78 1.35 -35.47
CA GLU A 552 4.47 1.40 -36.76
C GLU A 552 3.59 1.90 -37.93
N SER A 553 2.26 1.86 -37.79
CA SER A 553 1.36 2.28 -38.88
C SER A 553 0.93 3.75 -38.85
N LEU A 554 1.40 4.55 -37.89
CA LEU A 554 1.12 6.00 -37.80
C LEU A 554 2.34 6.88 -38.11
N SER A 555 3.44 6.28 -38.58
CA SER A 555 4.66 7.00 -39.02
C SER A 555 4.90 6.90 -40.54
N THR A 556 3.92 6.44 -41.30
CA THR A 556 3.86 6.59 -42.77
C THR A 556 2.62 7.50 -43.14
#